data_b347b3faaf5bcd1e66f811bf098383eb
#
_entry.id   b347b3faaf5bcd1e66f811bf098383eb
#
_cell.length_a   1.000
_cell.length_b   1.000
_cell.length_c   1.000
_cell.angle_alpha   90.00
_cell.angle_beta   90.00
_cell.angle_gamma   90.00
#
_symmetry.space_group_name_H-M   'P 1'
#
loop_
_entity.id
_entity.type
_entity.pdbx_description
1 polymer ?
#
loop_
_entity_poly.entity_id
_entity_poly.type
_entity_poly.pdbx_seq_one_letter_code
_entity_poly.pdbx_strand_id
1 'polypeptide(L)'
;MEARRNVHFEANPPQTEAASAEIQAASAEALVRVVTRMADLPADAWNALAGDSPFLQHAFLYALETTGCVGAHIGWEPVHLALFRNGQLEAAMPLYIKHHSWGEFVFDWAWADAYRRHGLNYYPKLVCCVPFSPVPGPRLLAKNDADRATLIQAALKLTHDLGCSSLHILFPTEPDHAALNSTPLLHRSGFQFHWHNAGYAHFDDFLAALTHDKRKKIRQERKKLEKLSVSFRWVDGPESTDADWDHFMRCYADTYARHRSEPHLNRAFFDALRAAQPDSLVLIIAEKHGDPIACSFCIKDSQRLYGRHWGTLEYVPGLHFETCYQQGIEYAIAHGLQVFEGGAQGEHKLARGLVPTATHSWHWLENAEFREAVDRFLERETDAISHYMEELDAPFRNEPPPQKSA
;
A
#
# COMPACT_ATOMS: atom_id res chain seq x y z
N MET A 1 -9.54 26.83 15.72
CA MET A 1 -11.00 26.87 15.45
C MET A 1 -11.18 27.65 14.15
N GLU A 2 -11.06 26.99 13.03
CA GLU A 2 -11.35 27.58 11.72
C GLU A 2 -12.19 26.62 10.91
N ALA A 3 -13.35 27.10 10.52
CA ALA A 3 -14.37 26.37 9.81
C ALA A 3 -13.90 26.05 8.39
N ARG A 4 -13.75 24.78 8.05
CA ARG A 4 -13.55 24.33 6.68
C ARG A 4 -14.88 24.45 5.93
N ARG A 5 -14.92 25.35 4.95
CA ARG A 5 -16.00 25.48 3.98
C ARG A 5 -16.01 24.24 3.08
N ASN A 6 -17.16 23.60 2.99
CA ASN A 6 -17.45 22.62 1.95
C ASN A 6 -17.36 23.32 0.59
N VAL A 7 -16.37 22.94 -0.21
CA VAL A 7 -16.27 23.34 -1.60
C VAL A 7 -16.89 22.20 -2.42
N HIS A 8 -18.12 22.40 -2.88
CA HIS A 8 -18.68 21.59 -3.95
C HIS A 8 -17.92 21.95 -5.23
N PHE A 9 -17.18 20.98 -5.76
CA PHE A 9 -16.63 21.06 -7.10
C PHE A 9 -17.69 20.57 -8.08
N GLU A 10 -18.38 21.46 -8.75
CA GLU A 10 -18.97 21.16 -10.05
C GLU A 10 -17.85 21.20 -11.09
N ALA A 11 -17.28 20.04 -11.39
CA ALA A 11 -16.40 19.87 -12.53
C ALA A 11 -17.19 19.15 -13.62
N ASN A 12 -17.55 19.85 -14.69
CA ASN A 12 -17.85 19.23 -15.96
C ASN A 12 -16.57 18.56 -16.46
N PRO A 13 -16.51 17.23 -16.60
CA PRO A 13 -15.35 16.58 -17.17
C PRO A 13 -15.32 16.87 -18.67
N PRO A 14 -14.17 17.23 -19.26
CA PRO A 14 -14.00 17.11 -20.69
C PRO A 14 -14.13 15.64 -21.06
N GLN A 15 -14.98 15.33 -22.01
CA GLN A 15 -15.05 14.01 -22.64
C GLN A 15 -13.71 13.78 -23.38
N THR A 16 -12.76 13.19 -22.71
CA THR A 16 -11.60 12.59 -23.36
C THR A 16 -12.08 11.26 -23.96
N GLU A 17 -12.40 11.27 -25.26
CA GLU A 17 -12.30 10.03 -26.04
C GLU A 17 -10.89 9.50 -25.81
N ALA A 18 -10.78 8.42 -25.05
CA ALA A 18 -9.53 7.74 -24.80
C ALA A 18 -9.02 7.17 -26.12
N ALA A 19 -8.22 7.94 -26.81
CA ALA A 19 -7.47 7.47 -27.97
C ALA A 19 -6.59 6.31 -27.49
N SER A 20 -6.77 5.13 -28.09
CA SER A 20 -5.88 3.98 -27.95
C SER A 20 -4.52 4.40 -28.51
N ALA A 21 -3.64 4.95 -27.68
CA ALA A 21 -2.32 5.38 -28.09
C ALA A 21 -1.40 4.14 -28.15
N GLU A 22 -0.98 3.80 -29.35
CA GLU A 22 0.08 2.79 -29.58
C GLU A 22 1.42 3.50 -29.57
N ILE A 23 2.32 3.09 -28.66
CA ILE A 23 3.71 3.55 -28.59
C ILE A 23 4.60 2.45 -29.15
N GLN A 24 5.18 2.64 -30.34
CA GLN A 24 6.09 1.66 -30.93
C GLN A 24 7.40 1.59 -30.14
N ALA A 25 7.76 0.40 -29.66
CA ALA A 25 9.04 0.09 -29.08
C ALA A 25 10.07 -0.24 -30.19
N ALA A 26 11.35 -0.09 -29.90
CA ALA A 26 12.47 -0.14 -30.85
C ALA A 26 12.70 -1.45 -31.62
N SER A 27 11.87 -2.48 -31.49
CA SER A 27 11.87 -3.70 -32.28
C SER A 27 10.53 -3.89 -33.01
N ALA A 28 10.56 -4.37 -34.24
CA ALA A 28 9.41 -4.41 -35.17
C ALA A 28 8.17 -5.23 -34.69
N GLU A 29 8.23 -5.87 -33.53
CA GLU A 29 7.18 -6.76 -33.01
C GLU A 29 6.75 -6.42 -31.55
N ALA A 30 7.36 -5.42 -30.91
CA ALA A 30 7.04 -5.04 -29.54
C ALA A 30 6.14 -3.80 -29.50
N LEU A 31 4.98 -3.89 -28.83
CA LEU A 31 3.98 -2.84 -28.77
C LEU A 31 3.59 -2.57 -27.30
N VAL A 32 3.80 -1.34 -26.83
CA VAL A 32 3.24 -0.89 -25.54
C VAL A 32 1.87 -0.28 -25.78
N ARG A 33 0.88 -0.80 -25.08
CA ARG A 33 -0.50 -0.31 -25.12
C ARG A 33 -0.86 0.34 -23.80
N VAL A 34 -1.63 1.41 -23.88
CA VAL A 34 -2.36 1.96 -22.73
C VAL A 34 -3.68 1.22 -22.62
N VAL A 35 -3.94 0.62 -21.45
CA VAL A 35 -5.14 -0.17 -21.19
C VAL A 35 -5.87 0.47 -20.01
N THR A 36 -7.12 0.84 -20.23
CA THR A 36 -7.93 1.59 -19.26
C THR A 36 -8.82 0.72 -18.39
N ARG A 37 -8.80 -0.60 -18.61
CA ARG A 37 -9.58 -1.57 -17.81
C ARG A 37 -8.80 -2.86 -17.64
N MET A 38 -8.72 -3.34 -16.41
CA MET A 38 -8.13 -4.66 -16.13
C MET A 38 -8.83 -5.80 -16.88
N ALA A 39 -10.13 -5.65 -17.17
CA ALA A 39 -10.90 -6.62 -17.95
C ALA A 39 -10.32 -6.90 -19.36
N ASP A 40 -9.57 -5.96 -19.92
CA ASP A 40 -8.98 -6.06 -21.26
C ASP A 40 -7.59 -6.71 -21.25
N LEU A 41 -7.09 -7.11 -20.07
CA LEU A 41 -5.80 -7.76 -19.87
C LEU A 41 -5.97 -9.25 -19.54
N PRO A 42 -5.12 -10.15 -20.07
CA PRO A 42 -5.20 -11.57 -19.78
C PRO A 42 -4.77 -11.85 -18.32
N ALA A 43 -5.70 -12.30 -17.49
CA ALA A 43 -5.50 -12.47 -16.05
C ALA A 43 -4.32 -13.40 -15.70
N ASP A 44 -4.22 -14.55 -16.37
CA ASP A 44 -3.16 -15.53 -16.08
C ASP A 44 -1.77 -14.97 -16.43
N ALA A 45 -1.65 -14.27 -17.58
CA ALA A 45 -0.40 -13.67 -18.00
C ALA A 45 0.00 -12.50 -17.08
N TRP A 46 -0.97 -11.69 -16.67
CA TRP A 46 -0.75 -10.63 -15.66
C TRP A 46 -0.27 -11.21 -14.32
N ASN A 47 -0.96 -12.22 -13.80
CA ASN A 47 -0.63 -12.86 -12.53
C ASN A 47 0.75 -13.51 -12.54
N ALA A 48 1.15 -14.10 -13.70
CA ALA A 48 2.49 -14.65 -13.87
C ALA A 48 3.60 -13.58 -13.78
N LEU A 49 3.30 -12.33 -14.11
CA LEU A 49 4.22 -11.19 -13.97
C LEU A 49 4.17 -10.58 -12.57
N ALA A 50 2.99 -10.56 -11.94
CA ALA A 50 2.77 -10.00 -10.61
C ALA A 50 3.36 -10.87 -9.48
N GLY A 51 3.63 -12.16 -9.76
CA GLY A 51 4.12 -13.11 -8.75
C GLY A 51 3.06 -13.43 -7.70
N ASP A 52 3.47 -13.61 -6.45
CA ASP A 52 2.59 -13.97 -5.33
C ASP A 52 2.01 -12.75 -4.60
N SER A 53 2.28 -11.51 -5.04
CA SER A 53 1.74 -10.31 -4.43
C SER A 53 0.22 -10.25 -4.53
N PRO A 54 -0.54 -10.37 -3.44
CA PRO A 54 -2.00 -10.41 -3.48
C PRO A 54 -2.62 -9.09 -3.94
N PHE A 55 -1.92 -7.97 -3.74
CA PHE A 55 -2.36 -6.63 -4.13
C PHE A 55 -2.19 -6.34 -5.63
N LEU A 56 -1.35 -7.11 -6.31
CA LEU A 56 -1.07 -6.97 -7.73
C LEU A 56 -1.71 -8.07 -8.58
N GLN A 57 -2.38 -9.04 -7.95
CA GLN A 57 -3.17 -10.00 -8.71
C GLN A 57 -4.22 -9.28 -9.56
N HIS A 58 -4.44 -9.77 -10.76
CA HIS A 58 -5.45 -9.23 -11.68
C HIS A 58 -6.81 -9.04 -10.98
N ALA A 59 -7.24 -10.03 -10.20
CA ALA A 59 -8.51 -10.00 -9.49
C ALA A 59 -8.61 -8.85 -8.48
N PHE A 60 -7.52 -8.46 -7.80
CA PHE A 60 -7.51 -7.33 -6.87
C PHE A 60 -7.75 -6.00 -7.59
N LEU A 61 -6.99 -5.74 -8.65
CA LEU A 61 -7.10 -4.51 -9.43
C LEU A 61 -8.43 -4.46 -10.20
N TYR A 62 -8.87 -5.58 -10.75
CA TYR A 62 -10.17 -5.74 -11.39
C TYR A 62 -11.34 -5.45 -10.42
N ALA A 63 -11.25 -5.94 -9.18
CA ALA A 63 -12.24 -5.67 -8.16
C ALA A 63 -12.32 -4.17 -7.82
N LEU A 64 -11.18 -3.46 -7.71
CA LEU A 64 -11.17 -2.01 -7.51
C LEU A 64 -11.94 -1.26 -8.60
N GLU A 65 -11.74 -1.64 -9.87
CA GLU A 65 -12.40 -1.02 -11.01
C GLU A 65 -13.90 -1.35 -11.08
N THR A 66 -14.24 -2.62 -11.02
CA THR A 66 -15.63 -3.08 -11.23
C THR A 66 -16.57 -2.74 -10.09
N THR A 67 -16.05 -2.49 -8.90
CA THR A 67 -16.84 -2.07 -7.74
C THR A 67 -16.87 -0.56 -7.54
N GLY A 68 -16.24 0.20 -8.47
CA GLY A 68 -16.22 1.67 -8.43
C GLY A 68 -15.35 2.25 -7.31
N CYS A 69 -14.41 1.48 -6.74
CA CYS A 69 -13.44 2.01 -5.79
C CYS A 69 -12.37 2.87 -6.46
N VAL A 70 -12.11 2.65 -7.76
CA VAL A 70 -11.29 3.50 -8.63
C VAL A 70 -12.08 3.87 -9.89
N GLY A 71 -11.64 4.91 -10.59
CA GLY A 71 -12.27 5.45 -11.79
C GLY A 71 -12.16 6.96 -11.84
N ALA A 72 -12.55 7.58 -12.96
CA ALA A 72 -12.51 9.03 -13.15
C ALA A 72 -13.34 9.78 -12.09
N HIS A 73 -14.48 9.22 -11.68
CA HIS A 73 -15.38 9.81 -10.66
C HIS A 73 -14.76 9.88 -9.26
N ILE A 74 -13.72 9.05 -8.97
CA ILE A 74 -12.97 9.05 -7.72
C ILE A 74 -11.64 9.83 -7.87
N GLY A 75 -11.26 10.20 -9.10
CA GLY A 75 -9.97 10.81 -9.40
C GLY A 75 -8.79 9.81 -9.37
N TRP A 76 -9.07 8.52 -9.62
CA TRP A 76 -8.15 7.43 -9.82
C TRP A 76 -8.48 6.74 -11.15
N GLU A 77 -8.07 7.31 -12.27
CA GLU A 77 -8.41 6.83 -13.60
C GLU A 77 -7.37 5.83 -14.11
N PRO A 78 -7.73 4.55 -14.33
CA PRO A 78 -6.79 3.53 -14.78
C PRO A 78 -6.24 3.83 -16.19
N VAL A 79 -4.92 3.73 -16.36
CA VAL A 79 -4.19 3.86 -17.63
C VAL A 79 -2.99 2.93 -17.63
N HIS A 80 -3.23 1.64 -17.39
CA HIS A 80 -2.16 0.64 -17.26
C HIS A 80 -1.33 0.54 -18.54
N LEU A 81 -0.02 0.36 -18.39
CA LEU A 81 0.85 0.04 -19.51
C LEU A 81 0.99 -1.46 -19.65
N ALA A 82 0.89 -1.97 -20.87
CA ALA A 82 1.02 -3.37 -21.19
C ALA A 82 1.90 -3.55 -22.43
N LEU A 83 3.04 -4.21 -22.27
CA LEU A 83 3.96 -4.55 -23.35
C LEU A 83 3.58 -5.91 -23.93
N PHE A 84 3.24 -5.91 -25.21
CA PHE A 84 2.94 -7.14 -25.95
C PHE A 84 4.05 -7.43 -26.95
N ARG A 85 4.41 -8.73 -27.10
CA ARG A 85 5.20 -9.27 -28.19
C ARG A 85 4.49 -10.47 -28.78
N ASN A 86 4.31 -10.50 -30.09
CA ASN A 86 3.59 -11.58 -30.76
C ASN A 86 2.21 -11.88 -30.13
N GLY A 87 1.52 -10.84 -29.64
CA GLY A 87 0.22 -10.97 -28.98
C GLY A 87 0.26 -11.47 -27.53
N GLN A 88 1.45 -11.78 -26.98
CA GLN A 88 1.62 -12.21 -25.59
C GLN A 88 1.98 -11.03 -24.70
N LEU A 89 1.40 -10.95 -23.52
CA LEU A 89 1.74 -9.97 -22.48
C LEU A 89 3.09 -10.35 -21.86
N GLU A 90 4.12 -9.51 -22.08
CA GLU A 90 5.48 -9.76 -21.60
C GLU A 90 5.88 -8.86 -20.42
N ALA A 91 5.28 -7.67 -20.32
CA ALA A 91 5.48 -6.80 -19.18
C ALA A 91 4.27 -5.88 -18.98
N ALA A 92 4.08 -5.38 -17.76
CA ALA A 92 2.99 -4.48 -17.41
C ALA A 92 3.36 -3.53 -16.28
N MET A 93 2.61 -2.43 -16.17
CA MET A 93 2.77 -1.44 -15.10
C MET A 93 1.38 -0.93 -14.71
N PRO A 94 0.94 -1.16 -13.45
CA PRO A 94 -0.31 -0.58 -12.95
C PRO A 94 -0.15 0.93 -12.82
N LEU A 95 -0.94 1.70 -13.55
CA LEU A 95 -0.78 3.15 -13.67
C LEU A 95 -2.13 3.84 -13.64
N TYR A 96 -2.18 5.02 -13.01
CA TYR A 96 -3.40 5.79 -12.82
C TYR A 96 -3.16 7.27 -13.09
N ILE A 97 -4.10 7.93 -13.77
CA ILE A 97 -4.18 9.40 -13.76
C ILE A 97 -4.85 9.81 -12.46
N LYS A 98 -4.20 10.74 -11.74
CA LYS A 98 -4.64 11.24 -10.45
C LYS A 98 -5.00 12.72 -10.51
N HIS A 99 -6.16 13.04 -9.96
CA HIS A 99 -6.65 14.41 -9.85
C HIS A 99 -6.51 15.01 -8.44
N HIS A 100 -5.93 14.24 -7.51
CA HIS A 100 -5.63 14.61 -6.12
C HIS A 100 -4.60 13.63 -5.53
N SER A 101 -4.03 13.92 -4.35
CA SER A 101 -3.03 13.05 -3.69
C SER A 101 -3.58 12.15 -2.58
N TRP A 102 -4.91 11.95 -2.51
CA TRP A 102 -5.50 11.04 -1.54
C TRP A 102 -5.30 9.57 -1.92
N GLY A 103 -4.98 8.74 -0.91
CA GLY A 103 -4.91 7.28 -1.07
C GLY A 103 -3.57 6.75 -1.58
N GLU A 104 -2.53 7.59 -1.70
CA GLU A 104 -1.20 7.23 -2.20
C GLU A 104 -0.21 6.87 -1.08
N PHE A 105 -0.34 7.51 0.08
CA PHE A 105 0.51 7.35 1.27
C PHE A 105 1.98 7.75 1.09
N VAL A 106 2.36 8.33 -0.03
CA VAL A 106 3.59 9.12 -0.23
C VAL A 106 3.16 10.57 -0.39
N PHE A 107 3.42 11.38 0.65
CA PHE A 107 2.81 12.70 0.74
C PHE A 107 3.57 13.73 -0.08
N ASP A 108 2.91 14.27 -1.10
CA ASP A 108 3.43 15.32 -2.00
C ASP A 108 2.64 16.64 -1.90
N TRP A 109 1.90 16.83 -0.81
CA TRP A 109 1.08 18.03 -0.58
C TRP A 109 1.90 19.33 -0.67
N ALA A 110 3.17 19.29 -0.19
CA ALA A 110 4.06 20.45 -0.27
C ALA A 110 4.40 20.81 -1.72
N TRP A 111 4.52 19.81 -2.60
CA TRP A 111 4.77 20.02 -4.03
C TRP A 111 3.56 20.61 -4.72
N ALA A 112 2.37 20.05 -4.47
CA ALA A 112 1.10 20.57 -4.98
C ALA A 112 0.86 22.02 -4.53
N ASP A 113 1.15 22.34 -3.27
CA ASP A 113 1.06 23.70 -2.75
C ASP A 113 2.08 24.64 -3.38
N ALA A 114 3.30 24.20 -3.65
CA ALA A 114 4.32 24.97 -4.34
C ALA A 114 3.89 25.30 -5.79
N TYR A 115 3.39 24.33 -6.54
CA TYR A 115 2.82 24.55 -7.88
C TYR A 115 1.72 25.61 -7.85
N ARG A 116 0.76 25.46 -6.95
CA ARG A 116 -0.35 26.42 -6.80
C ARG A 116 0.14 27.83 -6.48
N ARG A 117 1.15 28.00 -5.62
CA ARG A 117 1.73 29.31 -5.28
C ARG A 117 2.40 29.99 -6.47
N HIS A 118 2.89 29.21 -7.44
CA HIS A 118 3.49 29.73 -8.67
C HIS A 118 2.50 29.79 -9.85
N GLY A 119 1.18 29.61 -9.59
CA GLY A 119 0.16 29.69 -10.62
C GLY A 119 0.14 28.51 -11.62
N LEU A 120 0.73 27.37 -11.23
CA LEU A 120 0.82 26.17 -12.05
C LEU A 120 -0.12 25.08 -11.51
N ASN A 121 -0.58 24.21 -12.40
CA ASN A 121 -1.41 23.06 -12.06
C ASN A 121 -0.51 21.87 -11.72
N TYR A 122 -0.69 21.28 -10.54
CA TYR A 122 -0.03 20.04 -10.14
C TYR A 122 -0.80 18.81 -10.62
N TYR A 123 -2.10 18.92 -10.75
CA TYR A 123 -2.96 17.84 -11.26
C TYR A 123 -3.41 18.15 -12.69
N PRO A 124 -3.60 17.13 -13.56
CA PRO A 124 -3.40 15.70 -13.28
C PRO A 124 -1.92 15.31 -13.17
N LYS A 125 -1.68 14.16 -12.52
CA LYS A 125 -0.38 13.49 -12.43
C LYS A 125 -0.54 11.99 -12.70
N LEU A 126 0.53 11.28 -13.08
CA LEU A 126 0.55 9.83 -13.18
C LEU A 126 1.10 9.19 -11.93
N VAL A 127 0.47 8.10 -11.47
CA VAL A 127 0.92 7.35 -10.29
C VAL A 127 0.90 5.84 -10.56
N CYS A 128 2.05 5.21 -10.43
CA CYS A 128 2.21 3.76 -10.39
C CYS A 128 2.23 3.30 -8.94
N CYS A 129 1.14 2.68 -8.48
CA CYS A 129 1.02 2.13 -7.14
C CYS A 129 -0.17 1.15 -7.07
N VAL A 130 -0.36 0.54 -5.91
CA VAL A 130 -1.62 -0.12 -5.58
C VAL A 130 -2.54 0.90 -4.90
N PRO A 131 -3.72 1.21 -5.45
CA PRO A 131 -4.63 2.18 -4.86
C PRO A 131 -4.97 1.86 -3.39
N PHE A 132 -4.96 2.88 -2.54
CA PHE A 132 -5.29 2.80 -1.11
C PHE A 132 -4.44 1.82 -0.28
N SER A 133 -3.30 1.36 -0.83
CA SER A 133 -2.48 0.30 -0.24
C SER A 133 -1.00 0.67 -0.26
N PRO A 134 -0.44 1.20 0.87
CA PRO A 134 0.97 1.57 0.96
C PRO A 134 1.86 0.34 1.22
N VAL A 135 1.79 -0.63 0.32
CA VAL A 135 2.54 -1.89 0.45
C VAL A 135 3.69 -1.92 -0.55
N PRO A 136 4.91 -2.26 -0.13
CA PRO A 136 6.01 -2.56 -1.05
C PRO A 136 5.68 -3.75 -1.94
N GLY A 137 6.12 -3.67 -3.20
CA GLY A 137 5.92 -4.73 -4.18
C GLY A 137 6.40 -4.33 -5.56
N PRO A 138 6.45 -5.24 -6.54
CA PRO A 138 6.85 -4.91 -7.89
C PRO A 138 5.90 -3.87 -8.50
N ARG A 139 6.46 -2.95 -9.27
CA ARG A 139 5.72 -1.91 -10.00
C ARG A 139 5.95 -2.01 -11.49
N LEU A 140 7.11 -2.52 -11.86
CA LEU A 140 7.49 -2.82 -13.25
C LEU A 140 7.40 -4.34 -13.43
N LEU A 141 6.18 -4.83 -13.69
CA LEU A 141 5.89 -6.26 -13.82
C LEU A 141 6.55 -6.79 -15.09
N ALA A 142 7.80 -7.22 -14.98
CA ALA A 142 8.61 -7.65 -16.11
C ALA A 142 9.65 -8.71 -15.71
N LYS A 143 9.97 -9.62 -16.63
CA LYS A 143 10.93 -10.70 -16.41
C LYS A 143 12.39 -10.26 -16.54
N ASN A 144 12.64 -9.11 -17.20
CA ASN A 144 13.99 -8.63 -17.49
C ASN A 144 14.06 -7.09 -17.46
N ASP A 145 15.27 -6.56 -17.35
CA ASP A 145 15.52 -5.12 -17.19
C ASP A 145 15.24 -4.31 -18.45
N ALA A 146 15.38 -4.91 -19.65
CA ALA A 146 15.06 -4.24 -20.90
C ALA A 146 13.56 -3.90 -20.99
N ASP A 147 12.70 -4.80 -20.51
CA ASP A 147 11.26 -4.57 -20.46
C ASP A 147 10.88 -3.57 -19.37
N ARG A 148 11.56 -3.59 -18.20
CA ARG A 148 11.41 -2.54 -17.18
C ARG A 148 11.77 -1.17 -17.72
N ALA A 149 12.91 -1.06 -18.43
CA ALA A 149 13.31 0.20 -19.05
C ALA A 149 12.29 0.66 -20.10
N THR A 150 11.74 -0.24 -20.89
CA THR A 150 10.69 0.06 -21.88
C THR A 150 9.42 0.62 -21.20
N LEU A 151 8.97 0.01 -20.08
CA LEU A 151 7.82 0.50 -19.31
C LEU A 151 8.07 1.90 -18.74
N ILE A 152 9.27 2.16 -18.20
CA ILE A 152 9.63 3.49 -17.65
C ILE A 152 9.60 4.55 -18.75
N GLN A 153 10.22 4.28 -19.91
CA GLN A 153 10.21 5.21 -21.04
C GLN A 153 8.79 5.47 -21.56
N ALA A 154 7.97 4.43 -21.64
CA ALA A 154 6.56 4.57 -22.02
C ALA A 154 5.76 5.40 -21.01
N ALA A 155 6.00 5.23 -19.69
CA ALA A 155 5.35 6.00 -18.66
C ALA A 155 5.76 7.49 -18.69
N LEU A 156 7.04 7.79 -18.90
CA LEU A 156 7.53 9.16 -19.09
C LEU A 156 6.91 9.82 -20.32
N LYS A 157 6.88 9.09 -21.45
CA LYS A 157 6.22 9.58 -22.68
C LYS A 157 4.73 9.83 -22.45
N LEU A 158 4.02 8.91 -21.78
CA LEU A 158 2.60 9.03 -21.47
C LEU A 158 2.33 10.23 -20.56
N THR A 159 3.22 10.51 -19.58
CA THR A 159 3.14 11.69 -18.72
C THR A 159 3.09 12.97 -19.54
N HIS A 160 4.03 13.09 -20.49
CA HIS A 160 4.10 14.23 -21.39
C HIS A 160 2.88 14.33 -22.32
N ASP A 161 2.50 13.22 -22.98
CA ASP A 161 1.42 13.17 -23.96
C ASP A 161 0.05 13.53 -23.35
N LEU A 162 -0.18 13.15 -22.09
CA LEU A 162 -1.40 13.47 -21.33
C LEU A 162 -1.37 14.85 -20.66
N GLY A 163 -0.28 15.60 -20.76
CA GLY A 163 -0.11 16.87 -20.06
C GLY A 163 -0.14 16.73 -18.54
N CYS A 164 0.25 15.58 -18.01
CA CYS A 164 0.38 15.38 -16.57
C CYS A 164 1.61 16.16 -16.05
N SER A 165 1.52 16.70 -14.84
CA SER A 165 2.61 17.46 -14.24
C SER A 165 3.80 16.61 -13.83
N SER A 166 3.56 15.34 -13.54
CA SER A 166 4.54 14.44 -12.92
C SER A 166 4.17 12.95 -13.07
N LEU A 167 5.16 12.09 -12.88
CA LEU A 167 5.04 10.64 -12.72
C LEU A 167 5.61 10.24 -11.35
N HIS A 168 4.88 9.40 -10.63
CA HIS A 168 5.30 8.86 -9.34
C HIS A 168 5.22 7.34 -9.36
N ILE A 169 6.31 6.66 -8.97
CA ILE A 169 6.37 5.20 -8.80
C ILE A 169 6.56 4.94 -7.31
N LEU A 170 5.53 4.41 -6.64
CA LEU A 170 5.45 4.36 -5.18
C LEU A 170 5.64 2.95 -4.65
N PHE A 171 6.51 2.79 -3.64
CA PHE A 171 6.79 1.53 -2.95
C PHE A 171 7.27 0.38 -3.87
N PRO A 172 8.08 0.64 -4.90
CA PRO A 172 8.68 -0.45 -5.67
C PRO A 172 9.66 -1.23 -4.79
N THR A 173 9.91 -2.48 -5.17
CA THR A 173 10.92 -3.37 -4.55
C THR A 173 11.97 -3.75 -5.58
N GLU A 174 13.01 -4.46 -5.17
CA GLU A 174 13.95 -5.06 -6.11
C GLU A 174 13.21 -6.09 -7.01
N PRO A 175 13.49 -6.21 -8.30
CA PRO A 175 14.58 -5.57 -9.06
C PRO A 175 14.23 -4.18 -9.67
N ASP A 176 13.08 -3.61 -9.36
CA ASP A 176 12.65 -2.31 -9.91
C ASP A 176 13.63 -1.18 -9.56
N HIS A 177 14.24 -1.22 -8.36
CA HIS A 177 15.20 -0.20 -7.90
C HIS A 177 16.39 -0.08 -8.86
N ALA A 178 16.95 -1.21 -9.31
CA ALA A 178 18.07 -1.20 -10.23
C ALA A 178 17.72 -0.52 -11.56
N ALA A 179 16.54 -0.82 -12.11
CA ALA A 179 16.03 -0.20 -13.32
C ALA A 179 15.75 1.29 -13.14
N LEU A 180 15.14 1.68 -12.02
CA LEU A 180 14.77 3.07 -11.73
C LEU A 180 15.98 3.95 -11.44
N ASN A 181 17.00 3.44 -10.75
CA ASN A 181 18.24 4.15 -10.45
C ASN A 181 19.06 4.50 -11.71
N SER A 182 18.81 3.82 -12.83
CA SER A 182 19.45 4.13 -14.13
C SER A 182 18.73 5.21 -14.92
N THR A 183 17.70 5.83 -14.36
CA THR A 183 16.84 6.83 -15.00
C THR A 183 17.03 8.23 -14.39
N PRO A 184 16.52 9.30 -15.03
CA PRO A 184 16.53 10.64 -14.45
C PRO A 184 15.43 10.90 -13.41
N LEU A 185 14.73 9.86 -12.92
CA LEU A 185 13.75 10.01 -11.86
C LEU A 185 14.43 10.31 -10.53
N LEU A 186 13.83 11.19 -9.74
CA LEU A 186 14.29 11.55 -8.40
C LEU A 186 13.91 10.47 -7.40
N HIS A 187 14.87 9.95 -6.68
CA HIS A 187 14.65 8.97 -5.62
C HIS A 187 14.22 9.66 -4.32
N ARG A 188 13.21 9.13 -3.66
CA ARG A 188 12.77 9.54 -2.33
C ARG A 188 12.76 8.37 -1.37
N SER A 189 13.46 8.53 -0.26
CA SER A 189 13.42 7.59 0.85
C SER A 189 12.24 7.87 1.78
N GLY A 190 11.70 6.82 2.36
CA GLY A 190 10.70 6.84 3.40
C GLY A 190 10.90 5.66 4.32
N PHE A 191 10.02 5.47 5.30
CA PHE A 191 10.06 4.29 6.15
C PHE A 191 8.66 3.89 6.62
N GLN A 192 8.54 2.62 6.97
CA GLN A 192 7.40 2.01 7.65
C GLN A 192 7.88 1.22 8.85
N PHE A 193 6.98 0.66 9.64
CA PHE A 193 7.34 -0.20 10.77
C PHE A 193 6.91 -1.62 10.47
N HIS A 194 7.88 -2.52 10.32
CA HIS A 194 7.65 -3.94 10.08
C HIS A 194 8.18 -4.77 11.25
N TRP A 195 7.53 -5.87 11.53
CA TRP A 195 8.05 -6.92 12.38
C TRP A 195 8.67 -8.02 11.51
N HIS A 196 9.82 -8.54 11.93
CA HIS A 196 10.54 -9.61 11.25
C HIS A 196 10.64 -10.83 12.15
N ASN A 197 10.35 -12.00 11.60
CA ASN A 197 10.49 -13.28 12.30
C ASN A 197 11.97 -13.68 12.39
N ALA A 198 12.52 -13.63 13.59
CA ALA A 198 13.89 -14.07 13.84
C ALA A 198 13.97 -15.58 14.17
N GLY A 199 13.02 -16.39 13.68
CA GLY A 199 12.96 -17.82 13.94
C GLY A 199 12.18 -18.16 15.22
N TYR A 200 11.27 -17.30 15.64
CA TYR A 200 10.41 -17.56 16.80
C TYR A 200 9.47 -18.73 16.51
N ALA A 201 9.42 -19.72 17.41
CA ALA A 201 8.50 -20.84 17.34
C ALA A 201 7.14 -20.50 18.00
N HIS A 202 7.17 -19.65 19.02
CA HIS A 202 6.01 -19.22 19.78
C HIS A 202 6.05 -17.73 20.08
N PHE A 203 4.91 -17.13 20.38
CA PHE A 203 4.82 -15.72 20.73
C PHE A 203 5.64 -15.36 21.98
N ASP A 204 5.77 -16.28 22.94
CA ASP A 204 6.61 -16.09 24.13
C ASP A 204 8.11 -15.99 23.81
N ASP A 205 8.59 -16.62 22.73
CA ASP A 205 10.00 -16.49 22.27
C ASP A 205 10.22 -15.06 21.77
N PHE A 206 9.29 -14.53 21.00
CA PHE A 206 9.31 -13.14 20.58
C PHE A 206 9.29 -12.19 21.79
N LEU A 207 8.38 -12.40 22.76
CA LEU A 207 8.35 -11.61 23.98
C LEU A 207 9.67 -11.68 24.76
N ALA A 208 10.34 -12.84 24.79
CA ALA A 208 11.63 -13.01 25.45
C ALA A 208 12.75 -12.21 24.80
N ALA A 209 12.68 -11.98 23.49
CA ALA A 209 13.63 -11.15 22.76
C ALA A 209 13.49 -9.64 23.05
N LEU A 210 12.30 -9.18 23.43
CA LEU A 210 12.05 -7.77 23.75
C LEU A 210 12.76 -7.33 25.04
N THR A 211 13.00 -6.02 25.18
CA THR A 211 13.45 -5.42 26.45
C THR A 211 12.45 -5.72 27.56
N HIS A 212 12.93 -5.74 28.81
CA HIS A 212 12.10 -6.07 29.98
C HIS A 212 10.83 -5.22 30.06
N ASP A 213 10.95 -3.91 29.84
CA ASP A 213 9.83 -2.97 30.00
C ASP A 213 8.78 -3.12 28.91
N LYS A 214 9.22 -3.31 27.66
CA LYS A 214 8.32 -3.56 26.52
C LYS A 214 7.55 -4.87 26.69
N ARG A 215 8.24 -5.95 27.04
CA ARG A 215 7.63 -7.25 27.36
C ARG A 215 6.64 -7.16 28.53
N LYS A 216 7.03 -6.50 29.63
CA LYS A 216 6.17 -6.29 30.80
C LYS A 216 4.91 -5.55 30.44
N LYS A 217 5.03 -4.48 29.64
CA LYS A 217 3.90 -3.68 29.18
C LYS A 217 2.92 -4.51 28.35
N ILE A 218 3.41 -5.29 27.37
CA ILE A 218 2.56 -6.15 26.53
C ILE A 218 1.80 -7.18 27.40
N ARG A 219 2.50 -7.88 28.29
CA ARG A 219 1.86 -8.86 29.20
C ARG A 219 0.81 -8.23 30.11
N GLN A 220 1.05 -7.00 30.57
CA GLN A 220 0.07 -6.29 31.41
C GLN A 220 -1.16 -5.86 30.61
N GLU A 221 -0.99 -5.44 29.37
CA GLU A 221 -2.09 -5.07 28.47
C GLU A 221 -2.96 -6.30 28.14
N ARG A 222 -2.37 -7.44 27.77
CA ARG A 222 -3.08 -8.71 27.57
C ARG A 222 -3.89 -9.13 28.81
N LYS A 223 -3.23 -9.13 29.97
CA LYS A 223 -3.91 -9.49 31.25
C LYS A 223 -5.07 -8.58 31.59
N LYS A 224 -5.04 -7.29 31.19
CA LYS A 224 -6.18 -6.38 31.36
C LYS A 224 -7.34 -6.75 30.45
N LEU A 225 -7.07 -7.09 29.20
CA LEU A 225 -8.10 -7.52 28.23
C LEU A 225 -8.74 -8.84 28.67
N GLU A 226 -7.94 -9.82 29.13
CA GLU A 226 -8.44 -11.07 29.69
C GLU A 226 -9.41 -10.84 30.87
N LYS A 227 -9.05 -9.94 31.80
CA LYS A 227 -9.92 -9.56 32.94
C LYS A 227 -11.22 -8.90 32.51
N LEU A 228 -11.27 -8.29 31.34
CA LEU A 228 -12.46 -7.72 30.72
C LEU A 228 -13.22 -8.73 29.86
N SER A 229 -12.83 -10.02 29.92
CA SER A 229 -13.40 -11.10 29.11
C SER A 229 -13.30 -10.85 27.60
N VAL A 230 -12.19 -10.21 27.18
CA VAL A 230 -11.87 -10.05 25.75
C VAL A 230 -11.05 -11.23 25.28
N SER A 231 -11.50 -11.89 24.22
CA SER A 231 -10.83 -12.95 23.51
C SER A 231 -10.63 -12.59 22.03
N PHE A 232 -9.79 -13.33 21.34
CA PHE A 232 -9.47 -13.09 19.94
C PHE A 232 -9.61 -14.39 19.16
N ARG A 233 -10.15 -14.29 17.95
CA ARG A 233 -10.15 -15.38 16.98
C ARG A 233 -9.59 -14.89 15.63
N TRP A 234 -8.81 -15.74 15.02
CA TRP A 234 -8.34 -15.57 13.65
C TRP A 234 -9.28 -16.28 12.71
N VAL A 235 -9.64 -15.64 11.62
CA VAL A 235 -10.55 -16.17 10.63
C VAL A 235 -9.90 -16.01 9.27
N ASP A 236 -9.39 -17.12 8.73
CA ASP A 236 -8.91 -17.15 7.35
C ASP A 236 -10.08 -17.02 6.37
N GLY A 237 -9.81 -16.42 5.20
CA GLY A 237 -10.85 -16.09 4.24
C GLY A 237 -11.76 -17.26 3.84
N PRO A 238 -11.24 -18.49 3.59
CA PRO A 238 -12.09 -19.65 3.28
C PRO A 238 -13.07 -20.03 4.40
N GLU A 239 -12.73 -19.75 5.66
CA GLU A 239 -13.54 -20.07 6.84
C GLU A 239 -14.47 -18.90 7.23
N SER A 240 -14.28 -17.73 6.62
CA SER A 240 -15.01 -16.52 6.98
C SER A 240 -16.48 -16.58 6.57
N THR A 241 -17.35 -16.14 7.47
CA THR A 241 -18.80 -16.07 7.24
C THR A 241 -19.23 -14.66 6.83
N ASP A 242 -20.44 -14.53 6.27
CA ASP A 242 -21.02 -13.22 5.97
C ASP A 242 -21.16 -12.34 7.22
N ALA A 243 -21.45 -12.96 8.38
CA ALA A 243 -21.52 -12.25 9.66
C ALA A 243 -20.18 -11.66 10.09
N ASP A 244 -19.05 -12.32 9.82
CA ASP A 244 -17.71 -11.80 10.08
C ASP A 244 -17.43 -10.59 9.22
N TRP A 245 -17.77 -10.65 7.92
CA TRP A 245 -17.61 -9.52 7.00
C TRP A 245 -18.56 -8.36 7.32
N ASP A 246 -19.79 -8.63 7.75
CA ASP A 246 -20.71 -7.59 8.21
C ASP A 246 -20.19 -6.90 9.46
N HIS A 247 -19.58 -7.65 10.37
CA HIS A 247 -18.92 -7.07 11.55
C HIS A 247 -17.72 -6.21 11.15
N PHE A 248 -16.85 -6.73 10.28
CA PHE A 248 -15.72 -5.95 9.75
C PHE A 248 -16.19 -4.65 9.10
N MET A 249 -17.19 -4.69 8.23
CA MET A 249 -17.69 -3.49 7.54
C MET A 249 -18.25 -2.44 8.50
N ARG A 250 -18.91 -2.86 9.58
CA ARG A 250 -19.37 -1.92 10.63
C ARG A 250 -18.18 -1.26 11.33
N CYS A 251 -17.16 -2.05 11.71
CA CYS A 251 -15.93 -1.54 12.32
C CYS A 251 -15.19 -0.59 11.39
N TYR A 252 -15.07 -0.96 10.11
CA TYR A 252 -14.42 -0.17 9.06
C TYR A 252 -15.11 1.17 8.85
N ALA A 253 -16.42 1.19 8.69
CA ALA A 253 -17.22 2.40 8.52
C ALA A 253 -17.15 3.32 9.75
N ASP A 254 -17.21 2.77 10.97
CA ASP A 254 -17.10 3.54 12.23
C ASP A 254 -15.74 4.26 12.34
N THR A 255 -14.64 3.60 11.92
CA THR A 255 -13.31 4.23 11.92
C THR A 255 -13.27 5.45 11.00
N TYR A 256 -13.81 5.34 9.78
CA TYR A 256 -13.86 6.47 8.87
C TYR A 256 -14.79 7.59 9.37
N ALA A 257 -15.96 7.23 9.92
CA ALA A 257 -16.88 8.20 10.48
C ALA A 257 -16.26 9.02 11.63
N ARG A 258 -15.48 8.38 12.52
CA ARG A 258 -14.72 9.06 13.60
C ARG A 258 -13.68 10.03 13.04
N HIS A 259 -13.09 9.73 11.89
CA HIS A 259 -12.15 10.61 11.19
C HIS A 259 -12.82 11.62 10.27
N ARG A 260 -14.17 11.67 10.23
CA ARG A 260 -14.96 12.54 9.33
C ARG A 260 -14.56 12.39 7.86
N SER A 261 -14.34 11.17 7.44
CA SER A 261 -13.98 10.77 6.08
C SER A 261 -14.86 9.61 5.64
N GLU A 262 -14.85 9.31 4.35
CA GLU A 262 -15.58 8.18 3.77
C GLU A 262 -14.64 7.02 3.47
N PRO A 263 -15.11 5.77 3.62
CA PRO A 263 -14.35 4.59 3.22
C PRO A 263 -13.98 4.61 1.74
N HIS A 264 -12.71 4.34 1.44
CA HIS A 264 -12.24 4.22 0.04
C HIS A 264 -12.68 2.92 -0.64
N LEU A 265 -12.87 1.86 0.14
CA LEU A 265 -13.26 0.55 -0.34
C LEU A 265 -14.69 0.25 0.14
N ASN A 266 -15.50 -0.32 -0.73
CA ASN A 266 -16.89 -0.65 -0.43
C ASN A 266 -17.09 -2.15 -0.18
N ARG A 267 -18.28 -2.56 0.29
CA ARG A 267 -18.61 -3.96 0.56
C ARG A 267 -18.44 -4.84 -0.69
N ALA A 268 -18.84 -4.37 -1.85
CA ALA A 268 -18.74 -5.13 -3.09
C ALA A 268 -17.28 -5.46 -3.46
N PHE A 269 -16.32 -4.57 -3.15
CA PHE A 269 -14.91 -4.86 -3.31
C PHE A 269 -14.46 -6.03 -2.42
N PHE A 270 -14.82 -6.02 -1.14
CA PHE A 270 -14.45 -7.10 -0.22
C PHE A 270 -15.10 -8.42 -0.59
N ASP A 271 -16.36 -8.41 -1.04
CA ASP A 271 -17.06 -9.60 -1.53
C ASP A 271 -16.40 -10.18 -2.79
N ALA A 272 -16.02 -9.32 -3.75
CA ALA A 272 -15.29 -9.71 -4.95
C ALA A 272 -13.91 -10.31 -4.60
N LEU A 273 -13.20 -9.68 -3.66
CA LEU A 273 -11.89 -10.14 -3.22
C LEU A 273 -11.98 -11.49 -2.49
N ARG A 274 -12.99 -11.66 -1.61
CA ARG A 274 -13.29 -12.93 -0.93
C ARG A 274 -13.57 -14.06 -1.92
N ALA A 275 -14.30 -13.77 -2.98
CA ALA A 275 -14.59 -14.75 -4.02
C ALA A 275 -13.37 -15.16 -4.84
N ALA A 276 -12.47 -14.19 -5.14
CA ALA A 276 -11.35 -14.39 -6.06
C ALA A 276 -10.05 -14.83 -5.38
N GLN A 277 -9.79 -14.39 -4.15
CA GLN A 277 -8.52 -14.59 -3.43
C GLN A 277 -8.76 -14.93 -1.94
N PRO A 278 -9.62 -15.88 -1.60
CA PRO A 278 -9.97 -16.16 -0.19
C PRO A 278 -8.73 -16.48 0.65
N ASP A 279 -7.77 -17.24 0.13
CA ASP A 279 -6.58 -17.70 0.86
C ASP A 279 -5.65 -16.58 1.31
N SER A 280 -5.77 -15.41 0.68
CA SER A 280 -4.97 -14.22 1.06
C SER A 280 -5.59 -13.43 2.20
N LEU A 281 -6.82 -13.67 2.60
CA LEU A 281 -7.57 -12.81 3.51
C LEU A 281 -7.54 -13.35 4.93
N VAL A 282 -7.37 -12.44 5.91
CA VAL A 282 -7.39 -12.77 7.34
C VAL A 282 -8.15 -11.70 8.10
N LEU A 283 -9.13 -12.10 8.90
CA LEU A 283 -9.78 -11.25 9.89
C LEU A 283 -9.30 -11.64 11.28
N ILE A 284 -8.92 -10.65 12.08
CA ILE A 284 -8.62 -10.80 13.50
C ILE A 284 -9.77 -10.13 14.26
N ILE A 285 -10.64 -10.93 14.85
CA ILE A 285 -11.85 -10.45 15.51
C ILE A 285 -11.64 -10.51 17.01
N ALA A 286 -11.87 -9.38 17.68
CA ALA A 286 -11.90 -9.31 19.12
C ALA A 286 -13.35 -9.45 19.62
N GLU A 287 -13.56 -10.32 20.59
CA GLU A 287 -14.87 -10.62 21.19
C GLU A 287 -14.83 -10.30 22.68
N LYS A 288 -15.91 -9.71 23.19
CA LYS A 288 -16.09 -9.46 24.62
C LYS A 288 -17.34 -10.16 25.11
N HIS A 289 -17.18 -11.06 26.07
CA HIS A 289 -18.24 -11.97 26.52
C HIS A 289 -18.86 -12.82 25.37
N GLY A 290 -18.11 -13.06 24.29
CA GLY A 290 -18.56 -13.77 23.10
C GLY A 290 -19.17 -12.89 22.00
N ASP A 291 -19.38 -11.59 22.26
CA ASP A 291 -19.90 -10.66 21.26
C ASP A 291 -18.73 -9.95 20.52
N PRO A 292 -18.72 -9.88 19.18
CA PRO A 292 -17.68 -9.25 18.42
C PRO A 292 -17.73 -7.72 18.57
N ILE A 293 -16.62 -7.11 19.04
CA ILE A 293 -16.51 -5.68 19.35
C ILE A 293 -15.53 -4.93 18.46
N ALA A 294 -14.57 -5.63 17.87
CA ALA A 294 -13.56 -5.01 17.00
C ALA A 294 -13.05 -6.00 15.94
N CYS A 295 -12.49 -5.47 14.87
CA CYS A 295 -11.89 -6.27 13.81
C CYS A 295 -10.66 -5.58 13.22
N SER A 296 -9.61 -6.37 12.95
CA SER A 296 -8.52 -6.01 12.06
C SER A 296 -8.57 -6.87 10.81
N PHE A 297 -8.50 -6.24 9.66
CA PHE A 297 -8.40 -6.91 8.37
C PHE A 297 -6.96 -6.91 7.89
N CYS A 298 -6.46 -8.08 7.56
CA CYS A 298 -5.14 -8.30 7.02
C CYS A 298 -5.23 -9.02 5.67
N ILE A 299 -4.19 -8.84 4.86
CA ILE A 299 -3.94 -9.62 3.64
C ILE A 299 -2.61 -10.33 3.83
N LYS A 300 -2.46 -11.53 3.28
CA LYS A 300 -1.21 -12.30 3.35
C LYS A 300 -0.78 -12.84 1.99
N ASP A 301 0.53 -12.99 1.82
CA ASP A 301 1.17 -13.82 0.81
C ASP A 301 1.90 -15.00 1.47
N SER A 302 2.79 -15.67 0.74
CA SER A 302 3.55 -16.80 1.22
C SER A 302 4.57 -16.47 2.33
N GLN A 303 4.94 -15.19 2.49
CA GLN A 303 5.98 -14.73 3.39
C GLN A 303 5.54 -13.65 4.36
N ARG A 304 4.48 -12.90 4.03
CA ARG A 304 4.12 -11.66 4.71
C ARG A 304 2.66 -11.61 5.13
N LEU A 305 2.42 -10.95 6.26
CA LEU A 305 1.11 -10.49 6.68
C LEU A 305 1.06 -8.96 6.60
N TYR A 306 0.07 -8.41 5.94
CA TYR A 306 -0.13 -6.97 5.77
C TYR A 306 -1.33 -6.51 6.57
N GLY A 307 -1.12 -5.78 7.66
CA GLY A 307 -2.20 -5.12 8.41
C GLY A 307 -2.79 -3.97 7.60
N ARG A 308 -4.08 -4.03 7.30
CA ARG A 308 -4.70 -3.06 6.37
C ARG A 308 -5.71 -2.14 7.03
N HIS A 309 -6.73 -2.68 7.63
CA HIS A 309 -7.82 -1.90 8.20
C HIS A 309 -8.12 -2.38 9.62
N TRP A 310 -8.54 -1.43 10.45
CA TRP A 310 -8.93 -1.66 11.81
C TRP A 310 -10.17 -0.85 12.15
N GLY A 311 -11.02 -1.40 13.00
CA GLY A 311 -12.09 -0.65 13.62
C GLY A 311 -12.62 -1.30 14.89
N THR A 312 -13.32 -0.53 15.70
CA THR A 312 -13.94 -1.00 16.95
C THR A 312 -15.26 -0.30 17.20
N LEU A 313 -16.25 -1.07 17.60
CA LEU A 313 -17.57 -0.56 17.99
C LEU A 313 -17.64 -0.20 19.46
N GLU A 314 -16.68 -0.69 20.28
CA GLU A 314 -16.56 -0.40 21.69
C GLU A 314 -15.14 0.07 22.04
N TYR A 315 -15.00 1.14 22.79
CA TYR A 315 -13.69 1.57 23.30
C TYR A 315 -13.25 0.70 24.47
N VAL A 316 -12.18 -0.06 24.28
CA VAL A 316 -11.50 -0.83 25.33
C VAL A 316 -10.03 -0.46 25.34
N PRO A 317 -9.47 0.02 26.48
CA PRO A 317 -8.05 0.39 26.54
C PRO A 317 -7.12 -0.77 26.21
N GLY A 318 -6.20 -0.57 25.24
CA GLY A 318 -5.26 -1.57 24.78
C GLY A 318 -5.76 -2.47 23.65
N LEU A 319 -7.07 -2.47 23.36
CA LEU A 319 -7.67 -3.33 22.33
C LEU A 319 -7.04 -3.14 20.94
N HIS A 320 -6.84 -1.88 20.52
CA HIS A 320 -6.20 -1.57 19.24
C HIS A 320 -4.82 -2.23 19.11
N PHE A 321 -3.97 -2.07 20.12
CA PHE A 321 -2.61 -2.61 20.08
C PHE A 321 -2.58 -4.13 20.06
N GLU A 322 -3.46 -4.75 20.83
CA GLU A 322 -3.55 -6.22 20.84
C GLU A 322 -4.07 -6.72 19.49
N THR A 323 -5.20 -6.22 19.02
CA THR A 323 -5.84 -6.72 17.79
C THR A 323 -5.00 -6.46 16.55
N CYS A 324 -4.43 -5.24 16.40
CA CYS A 324 -3.71 -4.87 15.19
C CYS A 324 -2.26 -5.34 15.16
N TYR A 325 -1.58 -5.46 16.29
CA TYR A 325 -0.15 -5.74 16.29
C TYR A 325 0.19 -7.07 16.95
N GLN A 326 -0.22 -7.29 18.21
CA GLN A 326 0.19 -8.50 18.91
C GLN A 326 -0.43 -9.75 18.32
N GLN A 327 -1.72 -9.70 17.98
CA GLN A 327 -2.42 -10.80 17.32
C GLN A 327 -1.89 -11.03 15.89
N GLY A 328 -1.54 -9.96 15.15
CA GLY A 328 -0.91 -10.06 13.84
C GLY A 328 0.47 -10.73 13.89
N ILE A 329 1.31 -10.37 14.87
CA ILE A 329 2.62 -11.01 15.10
C ILE A 329 2.43 -12.48 15.51
N GLU A 330 1.51 -12.75 16.42
CA GLU A 330 1.23 -14.12 16.88
C GLU A 330 0.71 -15.01 15.74
N TYR A 331 -0.19 -14.47 14.90
CA TYR A 331 -0.64 -15.12 13.67
C TYR A 331 0.53 -15.41 12.73
N ALA A 332 1.39 -14.42 12.49
CA ALA A 332 2.54 -14.57 11.60
C ALA A 332 3.51 -15.66 12.09
N ILE A 333 3.77 -15.73 13.40
CA ILE A 333 4.60 -16.80 14.00
C ILE A 333 3.93 -18.16 13.81
N ALA A 334 2.65 -18.27 14.13
CA ALA A 334 1.92 -19.55 14.04
C ALA A 334 1.86 -20.11 12.63
N HIS A 335 1.88 -19.23 11.60
CA HIS A 335 1.83 -19.63 10.19
C HIS A 335 3.20 -19.58 9.49
N GLY A 336 4.30 -19.37 10.22
CA GLY A 336 5.66 -19.37 9.67
C GLY A 336 5.98 -18.18 8.76
N LEU A 337 5.16 -17.11 8.81
CA LEU A 337 5.40 -15.90 8.01
C LEU A 337 6.63 -15.14 8.52
N GLN A 338 7.35 -14.52 7.58
CA GLN A 338 8.63 -13.89 7.88
C GLN A 338 8.49 -12.41 8.25
N VAL A 339 7.46 -11.72 7.75
CA VAL A 339 7.27 -10.30 7.96
C VAL A 339 5.81 -10.00 8.31
N PHE A 340 5.62 -9.09 9.26
CA PHE A 340 4.32 -8.44 9.47
C PHE A 340 4.46 -6.94 9.26
N GLU A 341 3.72 -6.41 8.28
CA GLU A 341 3.66 -4.98 7.96
C GLU A 341 2.51 -4.33 8.72
N GLY A 342 2.84 -3.54 9.73
CA GLY A 342 1.87 -2.92 10.63
C GLY A 342 1.16 -1.68 10.07
N GLY A 343 1.24 -1.40 8.74
CA GLY A 343 0.68 -0.20 8.11
C GLY A 343 1.62 1.02 8.13
N ALA A 344 1.21 2.11 7.46
CA ALA A 344 2.10 3.20 7.04
C ALA A 344 2.66 4.11 8.14
N GLN A 345 2.01 4.27 9.29
CA GLN A 345 2.40 5.30 10.28
C GLN A 345 2.36 4.79 11.73
N GLY A 346 3.12 5.46 12.61
CA GLY A 346 3.00 5.36 14.05
C GLY A 346 4.20 4.79 14.80
N GLU A 347 4.98 5.66 15.46
CA GLU A 347 6.12 5.30 16.33
C GLU A 347 5.75 4.35 17.49
N HIS A 348 4.46 4.36 17.91
CA HIS A 348 3.97 3.45 18.93
C HIS A 348 4.16 1.97 18.57
N LYS A 349 4.42 1.66 17.30
CA LYS A 349 4.72 0.31 16.80
C LYS A 349 6.07 -0.20 17.29
N LEU A 350 7.07 0.68 17.50
CA LEU A 350 8.34 0.32 18.11
C LEU A 350 8.15 -0.34 19.48
N ALA A 351 7.24 0.21 20.29
CA ALA A 351 6.94 -0.36 21.60
C ALA A 351 6.30 -1.76 21.51
N ARG A 352 5.93 -2.20 20.32
CA ARG A 352 5.29 -3.50 20.01
C ARG A 352 6.22 -4.47 19.29
N GLY A 353 7.48 -4.09 19.08
CA GLY A 353 8.49 -4.94 18.44
C GLY A 353 8.55 -4.82 16.92
N LEU A 354 7.87 -3.82 16.32
CA LEU A 354 8.09 -3.49 14.91
C LEU A 354 9.28 -2.53 14.81
N VAL A 355 10.09 -2.68 13.77
CA VAL A 355 11.28 -1.85 13.53
C VAL A 355 11.11 -1.00 12.28
N PRO A 356 11.78 0.17 12.20
CA PRO A 356 11.76 0.98 10.99
C PRO A 356 12.36 0.19 9.83
N THR A 357 11.66 0.20 8.70
CA THR A 357 12.04 -0.49 7.47
C THR A 357 11.95 0.52 6.33
N ALA A 358 13.03 0.69 5.58
CA ALA A 358 13.09 1.64 4.49
C ALA A 358 12.03 1.33 3.41
N THR A 359 11.44 2.38 2.87
CA THR A 359 10.58 2.35 1.69
C THR A 359 11.06 3.37 0.68
N HIS A 360 10.76 3.15 -0.58
CA HIS A 360 11.30 3.95 -1.66
C HIS A 360 10.20 4.40 -2.61
N SER A 361 10.43 5.54 -3.28
CA SER A 361 9.61 6.01 -4.38
C SER A 361 10.48 6.78 -5.37
N TRP A 362 10.05 6.82 -6.64
CA TRP A 362 10.73 7.57 -7.70
C TRP A 362 9.77 8.54 -8.34
N HIS A 363 10.29 9.73 -8.67
CA HIS A 363 9.47 10.85 -9.09
C HIS A 363 10.08 11.56 -10.30
N TRP A 364 9.24 11.87 -11.27
CA TRP A 364 9.53 12.75 -12.38
C TRP A 364 8.60 13.95 -12.33
N LEU A 365 9.13 15.16 -12.51
CA LEU A 365 8.33 16.36 -12.67
C LEU A 365 8.64 16.96 -14.06
N GLU A 366 7.62 17.27 -14.84
CA GLU A 366 7.77 17.84 -16.19
C GLU A 366 8.45 19.21 -16.16
N ASN A 367 8.08 20.06 -15.20
CA ASN A 367 8.72 21.35 -15.02
C ASN A 367 10.13 21.20 -14.43
N ALA A 368 11.16 21.61 -15.21
CA ALA A 368 12.57 21.45 -14.84
C ALA A 368 12.94 22.23 -13.57
N GLU A 369 12.44 23.46 -13.40
CA GLU A 369 12.75 24.29 -12.22
C GLU A 369 12.20 23.65 -10.93
N PHE A 370 10.97 23.09 -11.01
CA PHE A 370 10.40 22.35 -9.88
C PHE A 370 11.13 21.03 -9.63
N ARG A 371 11.56 20.33 -10.67
CA ARG A 371 12.35 19.10 -10.53
C ARG A 371 13.65 19.35 -9.78
N GLU A 372 14.40 20.40 -10.14
CA GLU A 372 15.61 20.78 -9.42
C GLU A 372 15.33 21.21 -7.96
N ALA A 373 14.24 21.92 -7.72
CA ALA A 373 13.86 22.33 -6.38
C ALA A 373 13.47 21.16 -5.50
N VAL A 374 12.75 20.18 -6.07
CA VAL A 374 12.37 18.93 -5.39
C VAL A 374 13.60 18.06 -5.14
N ASP A 375 14.54 17.95 -6.07
CA ASP A 375 15.78 17.22 -5.90
C ASP A 375 16.55 17.68 -4.66
N ARG A 376 16.81 19.00 -4.56
CA ARG A 376 17.44 19.61 -3.37
C ARG A 376 16.64 19.44 -2.08
N PHE A 377 15.32 19.31 -2.17
CA PHE A 377 14.47 19.01 -1.01
C PHE A 377 14.65 17.56 -0.58
N LEU A 378 14.65 16.62 -1.53
CA LEU A 378 14.75 15.18 -1.27
C LEU A 378 16.12 14.77 -0.69
N GLU A 379 17.22 15.43 -1.10
CA GLU A 379 18.53 15.24 -0.48
C GLU A 379 18.46 15.52 1.03
N ARG A 380 17.92 16.68 1.43
CA ARG A 380 17.78 17.05 2.85
C ARG A 380 16.79 16.18 3.61
N GLU A 381 15.69 15.75 2.97
CA GLU A 381 14.71 14.84 3.56
C GLU A 381 15.32 13.46 3.83
N THR A 382 16.13 12.94 2.90
CA THR A 382 16.83 11.65 3.04
C THR A 382 17.79 11.66 4.23
N ASP A 383 18.59 12.72 4.38
CA ASP A 383 19.50 12.87 5.54
C ASP A 383 18.72 12.91 6.85
N ALA A 384 17.62 13.68 6.90
CA ALA A 384 16.78 13.77 8.08
C ALA A 384 16.11 12.44 8.46
N ILE A 385 15.61 11.68 7.46
CA ILE A 385 15.02 10.35 7.68
C ILE A 385 16.08 9.36 8.18
N SER A 386 17.28 9.37 7.61
CA SER A 386 18.37 8.48 8.02
C SER A 386 18.74 8.73 9.49
N HIS A 387 18.97 9.98 9.89
CA HIS A 387 19.22 10.32 11.29
C HIS A 387 18.07 9.93 12.21
N TYR A 388 16.84 10.21 11.79
CA TYR A 388 15.67 9.83 12.60
C TYR A 388 15.57 8.31 12.82
N MET A 389 15.84 7.51 11.78
CA MET A 389 15.82 6.05 11.90
C MET A 389 16.94 5.53 12.83
N GLU A 390 18.12 6.18 12.83
CA GLU A 390 19.23 5.85 13.74
C GLU A 390 18.93 6.21 15.20
N GLU A 391 18.16 7.28 15.46
CA GLU A 391 17.78 7.71 16.80
C GLU A 391 16.67 6.85 17.43
N LEU A 392 15.95 6.06 16.61
CA LEU A 392 14.85 5.24 17.13
C LEU A 392 15.38 4.09 18.00
N ASP A 393 14.94 4.05 19.26
CA ASP A 393 15.27 2.99 20.22
C ASP A 393 14.92 1.58 19.68
N ALA A 394 15.91 0.70 19.63
CA ALA A 394 15.66 -0.68 19.29
C ALA A 394 14.74 -1.35 20.33
N PRO A 395 13.67 -2.05 19.89
CA PRO A 395 12.75 -2.72 20.81
C PRO A 395 13.34 -3.99 21.44
N PHE A 396 14.44 -4.50 20.90
CA PHE A 396 15.06 -5.78 21.29
C PHE A 396 16.23 -5.59 22.23
N ARG A 397 16.60 -6.65 22.97
CA ARG A 397 17.75 -6.68 23.88
C ARG A 397 19.10 -6.67 23.17
N ASN A 398 19.14 -7.33 22.02
CA ASN A 398 20.28 -7.37 21.11
C ASN A 398 19.83 -6.80 19.79
N GLU A 399 20.76 -6.30 18.98
CA GLU A 399 20.42 -5.89 17.62
C GLU A 399 19.67 -7.03 16.91
N PRO A 400 18.57 -6.72 16.22
CA PRO A 400 17.90 -7.74 15.43
C PRO A 400 18.88 -8.31 14.40
N PRO A 401 18.77 -9.60 14.04
CA PRO A 401 19.63 -10.17 13.02
C PRO A 401 19.57 -9.32 11.74
N PRO A 402 20.70 -9.16 11.03
CA PRO A 402 20.75 -8.34 9.84
C PRO A 402 19.67 -8.81 8.87
N GLN A 403 18.90 -7.85 8.38
CA GLN A 403 17.86 -8.09 7.39
C GLN A 403 18.50 -8.78 6.19
N LYS A 404 18.11 -10.02 5.91
CA LYS A 404 18.45 -10.64 4.63
C LYS A 404 17.70 -9.84 3.58
N SER A 405 18.44 -9.12 2.75
CA SER A 405 17.89 -8.49 1.54
C SER A 405 17.10 -9.54 0.75
N ALA A 406 15.80 -9.34 0.65
CA ALA A 406 14.92 -10.17 -0.16
C ALA A 406 15.04 -9.78 -1.62
#